data_65d12963058aef6cec20b6be0337df9b
#
_entry.id   65d12963058aef6cec20b6be0337df9b
#
_cell.length_a   1.000
_cell.length_b   1.000
_cell.length_c   1.000
_cell.angle_alpha   90.00
_cell.angle_beta   90.00
_cell.angle_gamma   90.00
#
_symmetry.space_group_name_H-M   'P 1'
#
loop_
_entity.id
_entity.type
_entity.pdbx_description
1 polymer ?
#
loop_
_entity_poly.entity_id
_entity_poly.type
_entity_poly.pdbx_seq_one_letter_code
_entity_poly.pdbx_strand_id
1 'polypeptide(L)'
;MAVILLASGCACSGDKEQGQGTAYQSIDTVPMLIMQIQKCARLYTTEYKVHKIITHDDVVRLQGSLLKQGIDIKLPVGDRKVAIPIDATLKAYIDFSEFSERNIERSHDGKITIVLPDPKVEMTSSKVNQKEIRSFVGLVRAGFSDAEMTRYEQQGREAIIQSIPRLGIVDMARESAARTLVPMFQQMGYREEDITVAFRKEFKV
;
A
#
# COMPACT_ATOMS: atom_id res chain seq x y z
N MET A 1 -67.02 78.42 2.00
CA MET A 1 -67.03 76.94 1.74
C MET A 1 -65.67 76.38 2.23
N ALA A 2 -65.65 75.82 3.38
CA ALA A 2 -64.42 75.28 4.01
C ALA A 2 -64.43 73.77 3.84
N VAL A 3 -63.36 73.20 3.25
CA VAL A 3 -63.11 71.77 3.14
C VAL A 3 -62.02 71.41 4.13
N ILE A 4 -62.41 70.68 5.13
CA ILE A 4 -61.54 70.11 6.18
C ILE A 4 -61.02 68.78 5.65
N LEU A 5 -59.70 68.65 5.43
CA LEU A 5 -59.01 67.40 5.15
C LEU A 5 -58.47 66.83 6.46
N LEU A 6 -59.07 65.71 6.92
CA LEU A 6 -58.58 64.87 8.00
C LEU A 6 -57.45 63.98 7.49
N ALA A 7 -56.21 64.21 7.95
CA ALA A 7 -55.08 63.35 7.76
C ALA A 7 -55.10 62.27 8.84
N SER A 8 -55.39 61.02 8.45
CA SER A 8 -55.32 59.82 9.27
C SER A 8 -53.88 59.31 9.30
N GLY A 9 -53.16 59.45 10.38
CA GLY A 9 -51.82 58.90 10.58
C GLY A 9 -51.91 57.38 10.86
N CYS A 10 -51.41 56.60 9.95
CA CYS A 10 -51.19 55.17 10.19
C CYS A 10 -49.78 54.97 10.81
N ALA A 11 -49.75 54.66 12.10
CA ALA A 11 -48.56 54.20 12.77
C ALA A 11 -48.30 52.75 12.40
N CYS A 12 -47.32 52.51 11.52
CA CYS A 12 -46.80 51.16 11.28
C CYS A 12 -45.86 50.78 12.41
N SER A 13 -46.32 49.92 13.32
CA SER A 13 -45.47 49.16 14.24
C SER A 13 -44.61 48.21 13.41
N GLY A 14 -43.29 48.44 13.43
CA GLY A 14 -42.34 47.55 12.82
C GLY A 14 -42.23 46.26 13.66
N ASP A 15 -42.92 45.21 13.21
CA ASP A 15 -42.63 43.85 13.66
C ASP A 15 -41.23 43.52 13.18
N LYS A 16 -40.33 43.34 14.12
CA LYS A 16 -39.05 42.69 13.89
C LYS A 16 -39.36 41.22 13.69
N GLU A 17 -39.47 40.82 12.44
CA GLU A 17 -39.34 39.40 12.08
C GLU A 17 -37.96 38.94 12.54
N GLN A 18 -37.93 38.24 13.68
CA GLN A 18 -36.87 37.36 14.04
C GLN A 18 -36.81 36.27 12.96
N GLY A 19 -35.92 36.45 12.00
CA GLY A 19 -35.54 35.40 11.09
C GLY A 19 -35.06 34.22 11.95
N GLN A 20 -35.92 33.26 12.20
CA GLN A 20 -35.52 31.92 12.59
C GLN A 20 -34.67 31.40 11.45
N GLY A 21 -33.35 31.61 11.57
CA GLY A 21 -32.37 30.87 10.79
C GLY A 21 -32.65 29.40 11.07
N THR A 22 -33.25 28.72 10.13
CA THR A 22 -33.26 27.26 10.05
C THR A 22 -31.80 26.86 10.07
N ALA A 23 -31.29 26.49 11.25
CA ALA A 23 -30.03 25.81 11.37
C ALA A 23 -30.17 24.55 10.50
N TYR A 24 -29.60 24.57 9.31
CA TYR A 24 -29.41 23.36 8.54
C TYR A 24 -28.59 22.46 9.43
N GLN A 25 -29.25 21.48 10.04
CA GLN A 25 -28.54 20.38 10.69
C GLN A 25 -27.71 19.71 9.59
N SER A 26 -26.42 19.97 9.60
CA SER A 26 -25.50 19.26 8.73
C SER A 26 -25.65 17.78 9.07
N ILE A 27 -26.23 17.02 8.14
CA ILE A 27 -26.36 15.57 8.31
C ILE A 27 -24.93 15.04 8.42
N ASP A 28 -24.64 14.40 9.57
CA ASP A 28 -23.35 13.76 9.76
C ASP A 28 -23.24 12.55 8.81
N THR A 29 -22.52 12.72 7.73
CA THR A 29 -22.33 11.70 6.69
C THR A 29 -21.20 10.73 7.01
N VAL A 30 -20.41 10.98 8.07
CA VAL A 30 -19.26 10.16 8.45
C VAL A 30 -19.64 8.72 8.82
N PRO A 31 -20.70 8.42 9.59
CA PRO A 31 -21.09 7.05 9.87
C PRO A 31 -21.42 6.25 8.61
N MET A 32 -22.04 6.87 7.61
CA MET A 32 -22.33 6.24 6.32
C MET A 32 -21.05 5.90 5.57
N LEU A 33 -20.07 6.78 5.56
CA LEU A 33 -18.77 6.56 4.93
C LEU A 33 -18.01 5.42 5.61
N ILE A 34 -17.96 5.40 6.94
CA ILE A 34 -17.32 4.32 7.71
C ILE A 34 -17.92 2.99 7.29
N MET A 35 -19.25 2.90 7.23
CA MET A 35 -19.94 1.69 6.80
C MET A 35 -19.59 1.29 5.35
N GLN A 36 -19.43 2.25 4.44
CA GLN A 36 -19.00 1.98 3.07
C GLN A 36 -17.54 1.49 3.00
N ILE A 37 -16.64 2.11 3.76
CA ILE A 37 -15.24 1.71 3.85
C ILE A 37 -15.13 0.29 4.45
N GLN A 38 -15.87 0.00 5.52
CA GLN A 38 -15.86 -1.33 6.15
C GLN A 38 -16.38 -2.45 5.23
N LYS A 39 -17.30 -2.13 4.30
CA LYS A 39 -17.74 -3.10 3.28
C LYS A 39 -16.60 -3.51 2.33
N CYS A 40 -15.61 -2.65 2.16
CA CYS A 40 -14.40 -2.95 1.42
C CYS A 40 -13.33 -3.42 2.41
N ALA A 41 -13.31 -4.72 2.76
CA ALA A 41 -12.35 -5.26 3.74
C ALA A 41 -10.90 -4.90 3.42
N ARG A 42 -10.56 -4.76 2.14
CA ARG A 42 -9.22 -4.40 1.66
C ARG A 42 -9.29 -3.43 0.49
N LEU A 43 -8.54 -2.34 0.56
CA LEU A 43 -8.33 -1.44 -0.56
C LEU A 43 -6.98 -1.76 -1.20
N TYR A 44 -7.00 -2.40 -2.36
CA TYR A 44 -5.79 -2.60 -3.16
C TYR A 44 -5.42 -1.29 -3.85
N THR A 45 -4.25 -0.78 -3.52
CA THR A 45 -3.82 0.57 -3.92
C THR A 45 -2.76 0.56 -5.00
N THR A 46 -1.90 -0.46 -5.03
CA THR A 46 -0.73 -0.50 -5.92
C THR A 46 -0.41 -1.94 -6.32
N GLU A 47 -0.11 -2.14 -7.59
CA GLU A 47 0.47 -3.38 -8.13
C GLU A 47 1.89 -3.09 -8.61
N TYR A 48 2.82 -3.96 -8.23
CA TYR A 48 4.23 -3.85 -8.58
C TYR A 48 4.74 -5.17 -9.17
N LYS A 49 5.31 -5.13 -10.37
CA LYS A 49 5.89 -6.30 -11.03
C LYS A 49 7.40 -6.32 -10.80
N VAL A 50 7.90 -7.44 -10.32
CA VAL A 50 9.32 -7.68 -10.05
C VAL A 50 9.82 -8.74 -11.00
N HIS A 51 10.89 -8.44 -11.72
CA HIS A 51 11.69 -9.43 -12.43
C HIS A 51 13.02 -9.59 -11.69
N LYS A 52 13.34 -10.81 -11.22
CA LYS A 52 14.56 -11.10 -10.47
C LYS A 52 15.25 -12.33 -11.00
N ILE A 53 16.53 -12.23 -11.27
CA ILE A 53 17.37 -13.38 -11.66
C ILE A 53 18.10 -13.87 -10.40
N ILE A 54 17.85 -15.12 -10.05
CA ILE A 54 18.58 -15.81 -8.99
C ILE A 54 19.72 -16.59 -9.62
N THR A 55 20.92 -16.35 -9.15
CA THR A 55 22.11 -17.08 -9.59
C THR A 55 22.63 -17.97 -8.47
N HIS A 56 22.99 -19.18 -8.82
CA HIS A 56 23.66 -20.10 -7.91
C HIS A 56 24.92 -20.66 -8.58
N ASP A 57 26.03 -20.54 -7.86
CA ASP A 57 27.34 -21.06 -8.28
C ASP A 57 27.75 -22.17 -7.30
N ASP A 58 27.93 -23.37 -7.83
CA ASP A 58 28.41 -24.54 -7.08
C ASP A 58 29.80 -24.93 -7.60
N VAL A 59 30.78 -24.75 -6.73
CA VAL A 59 32.19 -24.89 -7.04
C VAL A 59 32.77 -26.08 -6.29
N VAL A 60 33.42 -27.00 -6.99
CA VAL A 60 34.15 -28.09 -6.32
C VAL A 60 35.52 -27.61 -5.88
N ARG A 61 35.77 -27.72 -4.58
CA ARG A 61 37.09 -27.45 -3.98
C ARG A 61 37.66 -28.74 -3.41
N LEU A 62 38.88 -29.04 -3.77
CA LEU A 62 39.68 -30.07 -3.10
C LEU A 62 40.38 -29.43 -1.92
N GLN A 63 39.95 -29.82 -0.71
CA GLN A 63 40.61 -29.43 0.52
C GLN A 63 41.42 -30.65 1.02
N GLY A 64 42.70 -30.48 1.16
CA GLY A 64 43.62 -31.51 1.64
C GLY A 64 44.70 -30.89 2.50
N SER A 65 45.30 -31.71 3.37
CA SER A 65 46.51 -31.36 4.13
C SER A 65 47.67 -32.20 3.62
N LEU A 66 48.59 -31.57 2.92
CA LEU A 66 49.85 -32.19 2.54
C LEU A 66 50.98 -31.48 3.30
N LEU A 67 51.78 -32.21 4.09
CA LEU A 67 52.93 -31.67 4.82
C LEU A 67 52.58 -30.49 5.78
N LYS A 68 51.45 -30.56 6.49
CA LYS A 68 50.98 -29.53 7.44
C LYS A 68 50.59 -28.18 6.79
N GLN A 69 50.57 -28.08 5.48
CA GLN A 69 50.01 -26.92 4.78
C GLN A 69 48.63 -27.29 4.18
N GLY A 70 47.60 -26.48 4.49
CA GLY A 70 46.28 -26.65 3.90
C GLY A 70 46.33 -26.29 2.42
N ILE A 71 45.87 -27.19 1.55
CA ILE A 71 45.76 -26.96 0.13
C ILE A 71 44.27 -26.81 -0.19
N ASP A 72 43.88 -25.66 -0.76
CA ASP A 72 42.53 -25.40 -1.26
C ASP A 72 42.65 -25.11 -2.77
N ILE A 73 42.34 -26.15 -3.57
CA ILE A 73 42.41 -26.04 -5.02
C ILE A 73 41.00 -26.05 -5.61
N LYS A 74 40.64 -24.97 -6.30
CA LYS A 74 39.41 -24.90 -7.10
C LYS A 74 39.59 -25.72 -8.37
N LEU A 75 38.71 -26.72 -8.60
CA LEU A 75 38.68 -27.50 -9.83
C LEU A 75 37.70 -26.90 -10.84
N PRO A 76 38.14 -26.22 -11.88
CA PRO A 76 37.25 -25.55 -12.84
C PRO A 76 36.36 -26.50 -13.64
N VAL A 77 36.76 -27.77 -13.74
CA VAL A 77 35.98 -28.82 -14.46
C VAL A 77 34.75 -29.30 -13.69
N GLY A 78 34.62 -28.97 -12.39
CA GLY A 78 33.51 -29.38 -11.55
C GLY A 78 32.50 -28.27 -11.25
N ASP A 79 32.65 -27.08 -11.81
CA ASP A 79 31.75 -25.96 -11.56
C ASP A 79 30.35 -26.19 -12.18
N ARG A 80 29.30 -25.87 -11.43
CA ARG A 80 27.92 -25.77 -11.93
C ARG A 80 27.38 -24.38 -11.64
N LYS A 81 26.71 -23.80 -12.60
CA LYS A 81 26.06 -22.48 -12.46
C LYS A 81 24.67 -22.54 -13.01
N VAL A 82 23.76 -21.86 -12.34
CA VAL A 82 22.40 -21.70 -12.84
C VAL A 82 21.93 -20.26 -12.59
N ALA A 83 21.19 -19.73 -13.57
CA ALA A 83 20.48 -18.48 -13.46
C ALA A 83 19.00 -18.73 -13.73
N ILE A 84 18.17 -18.40 -12.76
CA ILE A 84 16.72 -18.66 -12.78
C ILE A 84 16.01 -17.31 -12.72
N PRO A 85 15.38 -16.86 -13.81
CA PRO A 85 14.55 -15.66 -13.82
C PRO A 85 13.20 -15.95 -13.20
N ILE A 86 12.80 -15.09 -12.29
CA ILE A 86 11.52 -15.16 -11.56
C ILE A 86 10.76 -13.87 -11.77
N ASP A 87 9.54 -13.98 -12.30
CA ASP A 87 8.58 -12.90 -12.41
C ASP A 87 7.58 -13.00 -11.26
N ALA A 88 7.47 -11.94 -10.47
CA ALA A 88 6.54 -11.88 -9.37
C ALA A 88 5.65 -10.63 -9.45
N THR A 89 4.42 -10.76 -8.98
CA THR A 89 3.50 -9.64 -8.82
C THR A 89 3.26 -9.43 -7.33
N LEU A 90 3.57 -8.23 -6.87
CA LEU A 90 3.30 -7.77 -5.52
C LEU A 90 2.10 -6.83 -5.56
N LYS A 91 1.18 -6.97 -4.61
CA LYS A 91 0.06 -6.03 -4.42
C LYS A 91 0.12 -5.45 -3.03
N ALA A 92 -0.02 -4.13 -2.97
CA ALA A 92 -0.17 -3.43 -1.70
C ALA A 92 -1.65 -3.13 -1.45
N TYR A 93 -2.09 -3.31 -0.21
CA TYR A 93 -3.46 -3.03 0.21
C TYR A 93 -3.49 -2.45 1.61
N ILE A 94 -4.56 -1.69 1.88
CA ILE A 94 -4.91 -1.23 3.22
C ILE A 94 -6.01 -2.13 3.74
N ASP A 95 -5.84 -2.61 4.96
CA ASP A 95 -6.79 -3.47 5.65
C ASP A 95 -7.75 -2.59 6.46
N PHE A 96 -9.03 -2.58 6.07
CA PHE A 96 -10.08 -1.81 6.73
C PHE A 96 -10.92 -2.62 7.72
N SER A 97 -10.52 -3.86 8.02
CA SER A 97 -11.29 -4.73 8.93
C SER A 97 -11.52 -4.10 10.33
N GLU A 98 -10.57 -3.31 10.79
CA GLU A 98 -10.62 -2.61 12.07
C GLU A 98 -10.92 -1.10 11.94
N PHE A 99 -11.22 -0.63 10.73
CA PHE A 99 -11.50 0.79 10.50
C PHE A 99 -12.81 1.18 11.21
N SER A 100 -12.78 2.26 11.95
CA SER A 100 -13.91 2.72 12.76
C SER A 100 -13.88 4.25 12.88
N GLU A 101 -14.87 4.80 13.58
CA GLU A 101 -14.93 6.24 13.85
C GLU A 101 -13.69 6.79 14.56
N ARG A 102 -12.99 5.94 15.35
CA ARG A 102 -11.74 6.30 16.03
C ARG A 102 -10.59 6.63 15.07
N ASN A 103 -10.74 6.25 13.81
CA ASN A 103 -9.76 6.52 12.75
C ASN A 103 -10.03 7.87 12.06
N ILE A 104 -11.07 8.59 12.46
CA ILE A 104 -11.45 9.88 11.90
C ILE A 104 -11.43 10.93 13.00
N GLU A 105 -10.51 11.85 12.89
CA GLU A 105 -10.36 12.97 13.82
C GLU A 105 -10.91 14.24 13.16
N ARG A 106 -11.82 14.92 13.84
CA ARG A 106 -12.39 16.19 13.39
C ARG A 106 -11.87 17.30 14.28
N SER A 107 -11.36 18.35 13.67
CA SER A 107 -10.94 19.56 14.36
C SER A 107 -12.06 20.59 14.40
N HIS A 108 -12.03 21.48 15.39
CA HIS A 108 -13.01 22.57 15.53
C HIS A 108 -12.98 23.58 14.38
N ASP A 109 -11.89 23.63 13.62
CA ASP A 109 -11.71 24.49 12.45
C ASP A 109 -12.26 23.87 11.14
N GLY A 110 -12.99 22.75 11.25
CA GLY A 110 -13.62 22.08 10.12
C GLY A 110 -12.72 21.12 9.36
N LYS A 111 -11.48 20.90 9.80
CA LYS A 111 -10.56 19.94 9.20
C LYS A 111 -10.85 18.51 9.64
N ILE A 112 -10.57 17.58 8.76
CA ILE A 112 -10.71 16.15 9.00
C ILE A 112 -9.38 15.41 8.75
N THR A 113 -8.98 14.59 9.70
CA THR A 113 -7.81 13.71 9.57
C THR A 113 -8.26 12.27 9.60
N ILE A 114 -7.88 11.52 8.55
CA ILE A 114 -8.17 10.10 8.42
C ILE A 114 -6.88 9.35 8.74
N VAL A 115 -6.89 8.56 9.82
CA VAL A 115 -5.74 7.76 10.25
C VAL A 115 -5.90 6.34 9.77
N LEU A 116 -5.13 5.96 8.78
CA LEU A 116 -5.15 4.63 8.16
C LEU A 116 -4.07 3.73 8.77
N PRO A 117 -4.28 2.40 8.78
CA PRO A 117 -3.19 1.46 9.03
C PRO A 117 -2.17 1.51 7.88
N ASP A 118 -0.93 1.16 8.16
CA ASP A 118 0.10 1.05 7.12
C ASP A 118 -0.29 0.00 6.07
N PRO A 119 0.02 0.26 4.80
CA PRO A 119 -0.23 -0.70 3.74
C PRO A 119 0.52 -2.02 3.99
N LYS A 120 -0.19 -3.13 3.78
CA LYS A 120 0.38 -4.48 3.75
C LYS A 120 0.71 -4.84 2.31
N VAL A 121 1.78 -5.63 2.13
CA VAL A 121 2.19 -6.09 0.80
C VAL A 121 2.14 -7.61 0.76
N GLU A 122 1.48 -8.15 -0.26
CA GLU A 122 1.41 -9.58 -0.52
C GLU A 122 1.93 -9.92 -1.92
N MET A 123 2.55 -11.08 -2.05
CA MET A 123 2.93 -11.64 -3.35
C MET A 123 1.74 -12.45 -3.89
N THR A 124 1.08 -11.93 -4.92
CA THR A 124 -0.11 -12.59 -5.50
C THR A 124 0.24 -13.61 -6.58
N SER A 125 1.39 -13.48 -7.22
CA SER A 125 1.90 -14.47 -8.15
C SER A 125 3.42 -14.51 -8.14
N SER A 126 3.96 -15.68 -8.46
CA SER A 126 5.38 -15.88 -8.71
C SER A 126 5.51 -16.99 -9.75
N LYS A 127 6.20 -16.69 -10.84
CA LYS A 127 6.40 -17.63 -11.97
C LYS A 127 7.87 -17.62 -12.36
N VAL A 128 8.40 -18.83 -12.59
CA VAL A 128 9.72 -18.99 -13.19
C VAL A 128 9.58 -18.99 -14.71
N ASN A 129 10.40 -18.20 -15.37
CA ASN A 129 10.48 -18.25 -16.82
C ASN A 129 11.39 -19.40 -17.27
N GLN A 130 10.79 -20.57 -17.45
CA GLN A 130 11.50 -21.82 -17.79
C GLN A 130 12.33 -21.67 -19.08
N LYS A 131 11.89 -20.85 -20.03
CA LYS A 131 12.59 -20.65 -21.31
C LYS A 131 13.87 -19.84 -21.19
N GLU A 132 13.99 -19.05 -20.15
CA GLU A 132 15.10 -18.15 -19.88
C GLU A 132 16.08 -18.71 -18.85
N ILE A 133 15.82 -19.87 -18.28
CA ILE A 133 16.78 -20.53 -17.39
C ILE A 133 18.06 -20.80 -18.17
N ARG A 134 19.18 -20.40 -17.59
CA ARG A 134 20.52 -20.67 -18.10
C ARG A 134 21.27 -21.51 -17.11
N SER A 135 21.81 -22.62 -17.55
CA SER A 135 22.66 -23.48 -16.72
C SER A 135 23.96 -23.83 -17.43
N PHE A 136 25.01 -23.89 -16.66
CA PHE A 136 26.30 -24.41 -17.05
C PHE A 136 26.67 -25.57 -16.10
N VAL A 137 27.08 -26.69 -16.65
CA VAL A 137 27.45 -27.88 -15.88
C VAL A 137 28.79 -28.35 -16.38
N GLY A 138 29.79 -28.41 -15.49
CA GLY A 138 31.11 -28.91 -15.80
C GLY A 138 31.11 -30.40 -16.18
N LEU A 139 32.09 -30.82 -16.96
CA LEU A 139 32.18 -32.15 -17.60
C LEU A 139 32.08 -33.34 -16.63
N VAL A 140 32.45 -33.14 -15.36
CA VAL A 140 32.49 -34.23 -14.35
C VAL A 140 31.32 -34.19 -13.37
N ARG A 141 30.28 -33.39 -13.67
CA ARG A 141 29.14 -33.19 -12.78
C ARG A 141 27.81 -33.55 -13.43
N ALA A 142 26.90 -34.04 -12.62
CA ALA A 142 25.51 -34.18 -13.04
C ALA A 142 24.82 -32.81 -13.10
N GLY A 143 23.79 -32.70 -13.94
CA GLY A 143 22.93 -31.52 -14.00
C GLY A 143 22.23 -31.21 -12.69
N PHE A 144 21.52 -30.08 -12.64
CA PHE A 144 20.70 -29.74 -11.47
C PHE A 144 19.48 -30.65 -11.43
N SER A 145 19.20 -31.20 -10.26
CA SER A 145 17.99 -31.97 -10.00
C SER A 145 16.77 -31.08 -9.82
N ASP A 146 15.57 -31.61 -10.02
CA ASP A 146 14.32 -30.90 -9.79
C ASP A 146 14.19 -30.38 -8.35
N ALA A 147 14.71 -31.14 -7.39
CA ALA A 147 14.72 -30.74 -5.98
C ALA A 147 15.65 -29.52 -5.73
N GLU A 148 16.81 -29.45 -6.39
CA GLU A 148 17.68 -28.28 -6.33
C GLU A 148 17.00 -27.07 -6.99
N MET A 149 16.41 -27.26 -8.16
CA MET A 149 15.70 -26.20 -8.87
C MET A 149 14.56 -25.62 -8.02
N THR A 150 13.72 -26.48 -7.44
CA THR A 150 12.62 -26.06 -6.53
C THR A 150 13.13 -25.28 -5.34
N ARG A 151 14.26 -25.69 -4.75
CA ARG A 151 14.88 -24.95 -3.64
C ARG A 151 15.34 -23.57 -4.08
N TYR A 152 15.97 -23.44 -5.23
CA TYR A 152 16.43 -22.14 -5.74
C TYR A 152 15.25 -21.21 -6.08
N GLU A 153 14.17 -21.76 -6.63
CA GLU A 153 12.93 -21.01 -6.85
C GLU A 153 12.36 -20.47 -5.53
N GLN A 154 12.33 -21.29 -4.49
CA GLN A 154 11.87 -20.86 -3.17
C GLN A 154 12.77 -19.77 -2.57
N GLN A 155 14.09 -19.93 -2.65
CA GLN A 155 15.04 -18.90 -2.23
C GLN A 155 14.84 -17.60 -3.00
N GLY A 156 14.51 -17.68 -4.28
CA GLY A 156 14.19 -16.53 -5.10
C GLY A 156 12.94 -15.79 -4.64
N ARG A 157 11.88 -16.52 -4.32
CA ARG A 157 10.65 -15.94 -3.75
C ARG A 157 10.91 -15.24 -2.41
N GLU A 158 11.65 -15.89 -1.52
CA GLU A 158 12.04 -15.33 -0.23
C GLU A 158 12.87 -14.06 -0.41
N ALA A 159 13.82 -14.07 -1.35
CA ALA A 159 14.65 -12.92 -1.66
C ALA A 159 13.85 -11.74 -2.26
N ILE A 160 12.76 -12.00 -2.98
CA ILE A 160 11.84 -10.97 -3.44
C ILE A 160 11.08 -10.39 -2.25
N ILE A 161 10.51 -11.24 -1.38
CA ILE A 161 9.79 -10.80 -0.17
C ILE A 161 10.68 -9.93 0.71
N GLN A 162 11.92 -10.36 0.96
CA GLN A 162 12.90 -9.58 1.74
C GLN A 162 13.28 -8.25 1.10
N SER A 163 13.09 -8.10 -0.20
CA SER A 163 13.38 -6.85 -0.91
C SER A 163 12.25 -5.83 -0.83
N ILE A 164 11.02 -6.24 -0.46
CA ILE A 164 9.82 -5.37 -0.42
C ILE A 164 10.07 -4.03 0.28
N PRO A 165 10.72 -3.95 1.46
CA PRO A 165 10.95 -2.66 2.13
C PRO A 165 11.79 -1.66 1.32
N ARG A 166 12.59 -2.16 0.36
CA ARG A 166 13.48 -1.33 -0.47
C ARG A 166 12.87 -0.94 -1.82
N LEU A 167 11.71 -1.52 -2.17
CA LEU A 167 11.06 -1.28 -3.46
C LEU A 167 10.22 0.00 -3.48
N GLY A 168 10.02 0.66 -2.34
CA GLY A 168 9.17 1.86 -2.22
C GLY A 168 7.68 1.60 -2.45
N ILE A 169 7.25 0.33 -2.55
CA ILE A 169 5.85 -0.04 -2.81
C ILE A 169 4.90 0.44 -1.72
N VAL A 170 5.36 0.50 -0.46
CA VAL A 170 4.56 0.97 0.68
C VAL A 170 4.28 2.46 0.54
N ASP A 171 5.28 3.28 0.17
CA ASP A 171 5.10 4.72 -0.02
C ASP A 171 4.20 5.02 -1.21
N MET A 172 4.38 4.33 -2.33
CA MET A 172 3.46 4.41 -3.47
C MET A 172 2.03 4.01 -3.09
N ALA A 173 1.89 3.03 -2.21
CA ALA A 173 0.58 2.58 -1.73
C ALA A 173 -0.09 3.64 -0.85
N ARG A 174 0.65 4.32 0.02
CA ARG A 174 0.14 5.44 0.84
C ARG A 174 -0.37 6.59 -0.04
N GLU A 175 0.43 7.00 -1.02
CA GLU A 175 0.02 8.04 -1.96
C GLU A 175 -1.22 7.65 -2.78
N SER A 176 -1.26 6.41 -3.26
CA SER A 176 -2.40 5.90 -4.03
C SER A 176 -3.67 5.82 -3.19
N ALA A 177 -3.56 5.44 -1.91
CA ALA A 177 -4.68 5.45 -0.97
C ALA A 177 -5.22 6.86 -0.74
N ALA A 178 -4.34 7.83 -0.50
CA ALA A 178 -4.74 9.22 -0.33
C ALA A 178 -5.48 9.74 -1.58
N ARG A 179 -4.93 9.49 -2.79
CA ARG A 179 -5.59 9.87 -4.06
C ARG A 179 -6.96 9.20 -4.25
N THR A 180 -7.18 8.04 -3.68
CA THR A 180 -8.48 7.35 -3.77
C THR A 180 -9.47 7.88 -2.76
N LEU A 181 -9.03 8.17 -1.54
CA LEU A 181 -9.92 8.53 -0.44
C LEU A 181 -10.28 10.02 -0.44
N VAL A 182 -9.35 10.93 -0.77
CA VAL A 182 -9.60 12.37 -0.76
C VAL A 182 -10.85 12.75 -1.56
N PRO A 183 -11.08 12.27 -2.81
CA PRO A 183 -12.29 12.59 -3.56
C PRO A 183 -13.58 12.11 -2.88
N MET A 184 -13.53 11.02 -2.11
CA MET A 184 -14.72 10.53 -1.38
C MET A 184 -15.13 11.52 -0.28
N PHE A 185 -14.15 12.09 0.43
CA PHE A 185 -14.41 13.12 1.45
C PHE A 185 -14.83 14.45 0.83
N GLN A 186 -14.31 14.79 -0.35
CA GLN A 186 -14.76 15.98 -1.10
C GLN A 186 -16.26 15.88 -1.48
N GLN A 187 -16.73 14.69 -1.87
CA GLN A 187 -18.15 14.44 -2.16
C GLN A 187 -19.05 14.60 -0.92
N MET A 188 -18.47 14.51 0.29
CA MET A 188 -19.16 14.76 1.55
C MET A 188 -19.16 16.23 1.98
N GLY A 189 -18.58 17.11 1.16
CA GLY A 189 -18.54 18.55 1.39
C GLY A 189 -17.27 19.08 2.06
N TYR A 190 -16.25 18.26 2.29
CA TYR A 190 -14.95 18.73 2.77
C TYR A 190 -14.15 19.32 1.60
N ARG A 191 -13.42 20.42 1.84
CA ARG A 191 -12.48 20.95 0.85
C ARG A 191 -11.19 20.13 0.90
N GLU A 192 -10.50 20.00 -0.22
CA GLU A 192 -9.26 19.23 -0.30
C GLU A 192 -8.22 19.67 0.73
N GLU A 193 -8.08 20.98 0.93
CA GLU A 193 -7.15 21.58 1.90
C GLU A 193 -7.47 21.27 3.37
N ASP A 194 -8.71 20.84 3.64
CA ASP A 194 -9.18 20.49 4.99
C ASP A 194 -9.07 18.97 5.25
N ILE A 195 -8.65 18.19 4.26
CA ILE A 195 -8.54 16.73 4.36
C ILE A 195 -7.08 16.33 4.55
N THR A 196 -6.78 15.60 5.62
CA THR A 196 -5.47 15.01 5.87
C THR A 196 -5.60 13.50 5.95
N VAL A 197 -4.78 12.78 5.16
CA VAL A 197 -4.66 11.33 5.26
C VAL A 197 -3.33 11.01 5.93
N ALA A 198 -3.40 10.42 7.12
CA ALA A 198 -2.26 10.00 7.91
C ALA A 198 -2.18 8.47 7.97
N PHE A 199 -0.98 7.93 8.15
CA PHE A 199 -0.76 6.49 8.28
C PHE A 199 -0.16 6.18 9.64
N ARG A 200 -0.75 5.20 10.33
CA ARG A 200 -0.22 4.71 11.60
C ARG A 200 0.92 3.74 11.29
N LYS A 201 2.15 4.14 11.59
CA LYS A 201 3.28 3.21 11.54
C LYS A 201 3.08 2.17 12.63
N GLU A 202 2.86 0.91 12.25
CA GLU A 202 2.93 -0.21 13.19
C GLU A 202 4.40 -0.39 13.56
N PHE A 203 4.78 0.08 14.75
CA PHE A 203 6.00 -0.40 15.37
C PHE A 203 5.72 -1.85 15.77
N LYS A 204 6.22 -2.82 14.99
CA LYS A 204 6.35 -4.19 15.50
C LYS A 204 7.32 -4.13 16.66
N VAL A 205 6.79 -4.26 17.88
CA VAL A 205 7.57 -4.56 19.09
C VAL A 205 8.04 -6.01 18.99
#